data_12cddca2cdfca63114be10223261b82c
#
_entry.id   12cddca2cdfca63114be10223261b82c
#
_cell.length_a   1.000
_cell.length_b   1.000
_cell.length_c   1.000
_cell.angle_alpha   90.00
_cell.angle_beta   90.00
_cell.angle_gamma   90.00
#
_symmetry.space_group_name_H-M   'P 1'
#
loop_
_entity.id
_entity.type
_entity.pdbx_description
1 polymer ?
#
loop_
_entity_poly.entity_id
_entity_poly.type
_entity_poly.pdbx_seq_one_letter_code
_entity_poly.pdbx_strand_id
1 'polypeptide(L)'
;MKRKILKMLTAFSFAAVLTTSFSAVGVANAKNEQSDEISCAAKSAYVLDFDTGTVVYAKNENEKLPIASMTKIMTASIILDDVKAGKLNLSDEITVSEKAAGMGGSQVFLDANSTHTIKNLLKAVVIASANDAAVALSEAASGSEEAFVKRMNDKAEKLGLSNTNFVNATGLPALNAYSSAKDVSYMLKNLLSHDEYFEFSKIWLEDYVHPDGRKTTMTNTNKLVKFYQGCDGGKTGYTTEALFCLSATAKRGDTRIIATVIGEQNGKQRFKDVSDLFNYSFKAYENEVVVRKGENIGKTVKVEKGKQTEVDV
;
A
#
# COMPACT_ATOMS: atom_id res chain seq x y z
N MET A 1 65.46 66.46 33.90
CA MET A 1 65.07 67.87 33.48
C MET A 1 63.60 67.89 33.17
N LYS A 2 62.89 68.77 33.86
CA LYS A 2 61.62 69.37 33.55
C LYS A 2 60.36 68.48 33.37
N ARG A 3 59.49 68.29 34.36
CA ARG A 3 58.43 69.22 34.77
C ARG A 3 57.19 69.10 33.85
N LYS A 4 56.10 68.66 34.41
CA LYS A 4 54.85 69.32 34.88
C LYS A 4 53.72 68.96 33.89
N ILE A 5 52.45 68.74 34.22
CA ILE A 5 51.54 69.25 35.21
C ILE A 5 50.28 68.35 35.17
N LEU A 6 49.87 67.90 36.25
CA LEU A 6 48.60 67.82 36.94
C LEU A 6 47.50 68.72 36.34
N LYS A 7 46.37 68.19 36.01
CA LYS A 7 45.04 68.75 36.26
C LYS A 7 44.02 67.72 36.63
N MET A 8 43.64 67.70 37.84
CA MET A 8 42.39 67.19 38.40
C MET A 8 41.24 67.91 37.74
N LEU A 9 40.17 67.25 37.41
CA LEU A 9 38.83 67.79 37.45
C LEU A 9 37.85 66.74 37.91
N THR A 10 37.26 67.05 38.97
CA THR A 10 36.28 66.43 39.83
C THR A 10 34.97 66.15 39.11
N ALA A 11 34.38 65.06 39.52
CA ALA A 11 33.00 64.89 39.97
C ALA A 11 31.84 65.04 38.95
N PHE A 12 31.08 64.09 38.86
CA PHE A 12 29.70 64.10 39.41
C PHE A 12 29.13 62.64 39.29
N SER A 13 28.92 62.06 40.44
CA SER A 13 28.17 60.82 40.59
C SER A 13 26.71 61.16 40.25
N PHE A 14 26.20 60.51 39.20
CA PHE A 14 24.75 60.35 39.01
C PHE A 14 24.44 58.86 39.14
N ALA A 15 23.98 58.52 40.33
CA ALA A 15 23.44 57.20 40.58
C ALA A 15 22.05 57.12 39.93
N ALA A 16 21.99 56.57 38.70
CA ALA A 16 20.72 56.14 38.11
C ALA A 16 20.38 54.77 38.64
N VAL A 17 19.47 54.69 39.57
CA VAL A 17 18.83 53.43 40.00
C VAL A 17 17.97 52.94 38.85
N LEU A 18 18.48 52.05 38.03
CA LEU A 18 17.67 51.30 37.10
C LEU A 18 16.99 50.14 37.89
N THR A 19 15.75 50.35 38.23
CA THR A 19 14.84 49.27 38.63
C THR A 19 14.59 48.40 37.41
N THR A 20 15.35 47.33 37.25
CA THR A 20 15.03 46.28 36.32
C THR A 20 13.84 45.50 36.85
N SER A 21 12.68 45.80 36.30
CA SER A 21 11.50 44.92 36.43
C SER A 21 11.86 43.58 35.83
N PHE A 22 12.17 42.58 36.66
CA PHE A 22 12.20 41.19 36.25
C PHE A 22 10.76 40.78 35.91
N SER A 23 10.35 40.96 34.64
CA SER A 23 9.24 40.20 34.11
C SER A 23 9.66 38.72 34.14
N ALA A 24 9.05 37.94 35.04
CA ALA A 24 9.14 36.53 35.00
C ALA A 24 8.57 36.05 33.65
N VAL A 25 9.45 35.85 32.68
CA VAL A 25 9.12 35.07 31.48
C VAL A 25 8.84 33.67 32.01
N GLY A 26 7.56 33.34 32.12
CA GLY A 26 7.14 31.96 32.36
C GLY A 26 7.76 31.15 31.24
N VAL A 27 8.74 30.32 31.58
CA VAL A 27 9.19 29.24 30.74
C VAL A 27 7.97 28.32 30.67
N ALA A 28 7.18 28.47 29.61
CA ALA A 28 6.25 27.44 29.25
C ALA A 28 7.12 26.16 29.11
N ASN A 29 6.98 25.25 30.05
CA ASN A 29 7.43 23.91 29.88
C ASN A 29 6.71 23.43 28.61
N ALA A 30 7.40 23.49 27.46
CA ALA A 30 7.05 22.66 26.34
C ALA A 30 7.02 21.25 26.94
N LYS A 31 5.84 20.69 27.12
CA LYS A 31 5.69 19.28 27.30
C LYS A 31 6.57 18.69 26.21
N ASN A 32 7.58 17.97 26.62
CA ASN A 32 8.32 17.08 25.77
C ASN A 32 7.23 16.13 25.26
N GLU A 33 6.58 16.46 24.14
CA GLU A 33 5.87 15.49 23.34
C GLU A 33 6.99 14.57 22.89
N GLN A 34 7.17 13.52 23.67
CA GLN A 34 7.91 12.36 23.31
C GLN A 34 7.33 12.00 21.96
N SER A 35 8.05 12.33 20.88
CA SER A 35 7.68 11.89 19.55
C SER A 35 7.54 10.38 19.71
N ASP A 36 6.30 9.87 19.63
CA ASP A 36 6.03 8.45 19.58
C ASP A 36 6.78 7.93 18.35
N GLU A 37 8.06 7.67 18.52
CA GLU A 37 8.94 7.18 17.46
C GLU A 37 8.44 5.77 17.15
N ILE A 38 7.65 5.68 16.07
CA ILE A 38 7.09 4.40 15.68
C ILE A 38 8.23 3.48 15.26
N SER A 39 8.34 2.34 15.93
CA SER A 39 9.28 1.30 15.56
C SER A 39 8.56 0.17 14.85
N CYS A 40 9.16 -0.33 13.77
CA CYS A 40 8.70 -1.48 13.00
C CYS A 40 9.81 -2.53 12.98
N ALA A 41 9.49 -3.77 13.33
CA ALA A 41 10.46 -4.87 13.38
C ALA A 41 10.82 -5.41 12.00
N ALA A 42 10.01 -5.15 10.97
CA ALA A 42 10.26 -5.59 9.61
C ALA A 42 11.64 -5.19 9.08
N LYS A 43 12.19 -5.96 8.16
CA LYS A 43 13.42 -5.60 7.44
C LYS A 43 13.22 -4.33 6.61
N SER A 44 12.08 -4.23 5.95
CA SER A 44 11.70 -3.10 5.11
C SER A 44 10.23 -2.76 5.35
N ALA A 45 9.91 -1.47 5.39
CA ALA A 45 8.54 -1.00 5.56
C ALA A 45 8.30 0.33 4.80
N TYR A 46 7.06 0.53 4.36
CA TYR A 46 6.65 1.77 3.71
C TYR A 46 5.17 2.04 3.96
N VAL A 47 4.86 3.28 4.34
CA VAL A 47 3.50 3.72 4.61
C VAL A 47 3.24 5.02 3.85
N LEU A 48 2.13 5.05 3.14
CA LEU A 48 1.70 6.24 2.41
C LEU A 48 0.20 6.49 2.55
N ASP A 49 -0.15 7.75 2.49
CA ASP A 49 -1.53 8.16 2.24
C ASP A 49 -1.90 7.88 0.78
N PHE A 50 -3.05 7.23 0.58
CA PHE A 50 -3.50 6.81 -0.75
C PHE A 50 -3.80 8.00 -1.67
N ASP A 51 -4.47 9.02 -1.17
CA ASP A 51 -4.97 10.12 -1.99
C ASP A 51 -3.87 11.13 -2.29
N THR A 52 -3.15 11.58 -1.27
CA THR A 52 -2.11 12.61 -1.40
C THR A 52 -0.75 12.06 -1.84
N GLY A 53 -0.49 10.76 -1.60
CA GLY A 53 0.83 10.17 -1.80
C GLY A 53 1.85 10.56 -0.74
N THR A 54 1.43 11.23 0.34
CA THR A 54 2.29 11.61 1.44
C THR A 54 2.89 10.37 2.10
N VAL A 55 4.22 10.36 2.24
CA VAL A 55 4.94 9.27 2.92
C VAL A 55 4.87 9.51 4.43
N VAL A 56 4.26 8.57 5.14
CA VAL A 56 4.07 8.63 6.59
C VAL A 56 5.21 7.95 7.33
N TYR A 57 5.70 6.83 6.78
CA TYR A 57 6.81 6.07 7.35
C TYR A 57 7.61 5.37 6.25
N ALA A 58 8.92 5.31 6.41
CA ALA A 58 9.80 4.59 5.51
C ALA A 58 10.98 3.97 6.28
N LYS A 59 11.29 2.70 5.98
CA LYS A 59 12.43 1.96 6.52
C LYS A 59 12.96 1.03 5.44
N ASN A 60 14.18 1.24 4.96
CA ASN A 60 14.80 0.43 3.91
C ASN A 60 13.86 0.21 2.70
N GLU A 61 13.06 1.22 2.38
CA GLU A 61 11.88 1.13 1.49
C GLU A 61 12.20 0.73 0.05
N ASN A 62 13.46 0.89 -0.36
CA ASN A 62 13.94 0.54 -1.70
C ASN A 62 14.75 -0.77 -1.73
N GLU A 63 14.89 -1.46 -0.59
CA GLU A 63 15.62 -2.73 -0.53
C GLU A 63 14.91 -3.80 -1.35
N LYS A 64 15.65 -4.47 -2.25
CA LYS A 64 15.15 -5.56 -3.09
C LYS A 64 15.06 -6.84 -2.28
N LEU A 65 13.86 -7.26 -1.97
CA LEU A 65 13.56 -8.42 -1.14
C LEU A 65 12.57 -9.36 -1.83
N PRO A 66 12.61 -10.67 -1.54
CA PRO A 66 11.53 -11.57 -1.92
C PRO A 66 10.22 -11.14 -1.25
N ILE A 67 9.11 -11.14 -1.99
CA ILE A 67 7.81 -10.67 -1.50
C ILE A 67 6.76 -11.77 -1.43
N ALA A 68 7.13 -12.98 -1.81
CA ALA A 68 6.23 -14.14 -1.84
C ALA A 68 4.88 -13.80 -2.51
N SER A 69 3.77 -14.27 -1.99
CA SER A 69 2.43 -14.09 -2.56
C SER A 69 1.93 -12.63 -2.62
N MET A 70 2.68 -11.63 -2.14
CA MET A 70 2.34 -10.24 -2.46
C MET A 70 2.49 -9.95 -3.97
N THR A 71 3.21 -10.78 -4.72
CA THR A 71 3.24 -10.82 -6.19
C THR A 71 1.83 -10.82 -6.80
N LYS A 72 0.87 -11.49 -6.16
CA LYS A 72 -0.52 -11.58 -6.64
C LYS A 72 -1.28 -10.26 -6.62
N ILE A 73 -0.74 -9.22 -5.98
CA ILE A 73 -1.26 -7.84 -6.11
C ILE A 73 -1.16 -7.42 -7.59
N MET A 74 -0.02 -7.67 -8.24
CA MET A 74 0.17 -7.36 -9.66
C MET A 74 -0.69 -8.27 -10.54
N THR A 75 -0.78 -9.56 -10.20
CA THR A 75 -1.64 -10.51 -10.93
C THR A 75 -3.10 -10.06 -10.93
N ALA A 76 -3.68 -9.78 -9.76
CA ALA A 76 -5.05 -9.29 -9.65
C ALA A 76 -5.24 -7.93 -10.37
N SER A 77 -4.25 -7.05 -10.28
CA SER A 77 -4.29 -5.73 -10.91
C SER A 77 -4.35 -5.81 -12.45
N ILE A 78 -3.60 -6.72 -13.07
CA ILE A 78 -3.63 -6.91 -14.54
C ILE A 78 -4.97 -7.51 -14.99
N ILE A 79 -5.50 -8.48 -14.25
CA ILE A 79 -6.81 -9.07 -14.57
C ILE A 79 -7.92 -8.01 -14.49
N LEU A 80 -7.90 -7.17 -13.44
CA LEU A 80 -8.87 -6.10 -13.31
C LEU A 80 -8.68 -4.97 -14.35
N ASP A 81 -7.45 -4.69 -14.79
CA ASP A 81 -7.22 -3.80 -15.92
C ASP A 81 -7.86 -4.34 -17.20
N ASP A 82 -7.73 -5.65 -17.47
CA ASP A 82 -8.33 -6.30 -18.63
C ASP A 82 -9.86 -6.30 -18.55
N VAL A 83 -10.42 -6.49 -17.35
CA VAL A 83 -11.88 -6.35 -17.12
C VAL A 83 -12.32 -4.93 -17.40
N LYS A 84 -11.65 -3.93 -16.85
CA LYS A 84 -11.95 -2.51 -17.07
C LYS A 84 -11.82 -2.09 -18.54
N ALA A 85 -10.89 -2.71 -19.27
CA ALA A 85 -10.69 -2.47 -20.69
C ALA A 85 -11.66 -3.25 -21.59
N GLY A 86 -12.55 -4.08 -21.02
CA GLY A 86 -13.48 -4.92 -21.76
C GLY A 86 -12.84 -6.08 -22.54
N LYS A 87 -11.59 -6.43 -22.21
CA LYS A 87 -10.88 -7.59 -22.80
C LYS A 87 -11.30 -8.91 -22.15
N LEU A 88 -11.69 -8.84 -20.88
CA LEU A 88 -12.21 -9.93 -20.07
C LEU A 88 -13.49 -9.48 -19.40
N ASN A 89 -14.38 -10.43 -19.07
CA ASN A 89 -15.54 -10.19 -18.22
C ASN A 89 -15.43 -11.06 -16.97
N LEU A 90 -15.89 -10.56 -15.82
CA LEU A 90 -15.89 -11.34 -14.58
C LEU A 90 -16.71 -12.64 -14.67
N SER A 91 -17.68 -12.69 -15.59
CA SER A 91 -18.51 -13.87 -15.88
C SER A 91 -17.92 -14.84 -16.90
N ASP A 92 -16.82 -14.45 -17.58
CA ASP A 92 -16.19 -15.34 -18.54
C ASP A 92 -15.71 -16.61 -17.86
N GLU A 93 -15.94 -17.75 -18.49
CA GLU A 93 -15.53 -19.06 -18.02
C GLU A 93 -14.22 -19.45 -18.70
N ILE A 94 -13.27 -19.93 -17.89
CA ILE A 94 -11.99 -20.42 -18.36
C ILE A 94 -11.76 -21.85 -17.93
N THR A 95 -11.07 -22.64 -18.76
CA THR A 95 -10.69 -24.01 -18.47
C THR A 95 -9.34 -24.04 -17.77
N VAL A 96 -9.24 -24.78 -16.69
CA VAL A 96 -8.03 -24.94 -15.88
C VAL A 96 -7.07 -25.90 -16.58
N SER A 97 -5.84 -25.47 -16.80
CA SER A 97 -4.76 -26.32 -17.35
C SER A 97 -4.23 -27.35 -16.33
N GLU A 98 -3.56 -28.37 -16.81
CA GLU A 98 -2.82 -29.31 -15.93
C GLU A 98 -1.73 -28.59 -15.12
N LYS A 99 -1.08 -27.56 -15.70
CA LYS A 99 -0.09 -26.73 -15.02
C LYS A 99 -0.73 -25.99 -13.84
N ALA A 100 -1.86 -25.33 -14.06
CA ALA A 100 -2.57 -24.60 -13.01
C ALA A 100 -3.07 -25.53 -11.91
N ALA A 101 -3.71 -26.66 -12.26
CA ALA A 101 -4.19 -27.66 -11.31
C ALA A 101 -3.06 -28.31 -10.50
N GLY A 102 -1.87 -28.47 -11.10
CA GLY A 102 -0.68 -29.06 -10.47
C GLY A 102 0.09 -28.10 -9.55
N MET A 103 -0.37 -26.85 -9.37
CA MET A 103 0.35 -25.88 -8.54
C MET A 103 0.37 -26.28 -7.06
N GLY A 104 1.52 -26.07 -6.41
CA GLY A 104 1.68 -26.27 -4.98
C GLY A 104 1.42 -25.02 -4.14
N GLY A 105 1.56 -25.17 -2.82
CA GLY A 105 1.37 -24.07 -1.85
C GLY A 105 -0.11 -23.79 -1.56
N SER A 106 -0.48 -22.50 -1.43
CA SER A 106 -1.89 -22.11 -1.20
C SER A 106 -2.72 -22.38 -2.46
N GLN A 107 -3.85 -23.06 -2.31
CA GLN A 107 -4.70 -23.53 -3.41
C GLN A 107 -6.18 -23.50 -2.99
N VAL A 108 -7.06 -23.49 -3.98
CA VAL A 108 -8.47 -23.87 -3.82
C VAL A 108 -8.74 -25.26 -4.39
N PHE A 109 -7.70 -25.95 -4.86
CA PHE A 109 -7.72 -27.32 -5.39
C PHE A 109 -8.57 -27.45 -6.66
N LEU A 110 -8.22 -26.64 -7.66
CA LEU A 110 -8.83 -26.71 -8.99
C LEU A 110 -8.46 -28.02 -9.68
N ASP A 111 -9.44 -28.66 -10.31
CA ASP A 111 -9.21 -29.85 -11.10
C ASP A 111 -8.83 -29.48 -12.54
N ALA A 112 -7.89 -30.21 -13.13
CA ALA A 112 -7.54 -30.02 -14.54
C ALA A 112 -8.77 -30.23 -15.44
N ASN A 113 -8.89 -29.40 -16.48
CA ASN A 113 -10.01 -29.35 -17.41
C ASN A 113 -11.37 -28.95 -16.78
N SER A 114 -11.41 -28.60 -15.51
CA SER A 114 -12.60 -27.96 -14.92
C SER A 114 -12.75 -26.52 -15.40
N THR A 115 -14.00 -26.03 -15.37
CA THR A 115 -14.33 -24.68 -15.85
C THR A 115 -14.77 -23.78 -14.70
N HIS A 116 -14.20 -22.59 -14.62
CA HIS A 116 -14.47 -21.62 -13.54
C HIS A 116 -14.55 -20.20 -14.09
N THR A 117 -15.38 -19.36 -13.46
CA THR A 117 -15.46 -17.95 -13.83
C THR A 117 -14.24 -17.16 -13.36
N ILE A 118 -13.84 -16.14 -14.12
CA ILE A 118 -12.79 -15.18 -13.74
C ILE A 118 -13.07 -14.58 -12.35
N LYS A 119 -14.33 -14.28 -12.06
CA LYS A 119 -14.76 -13.77 -10.74
C LYS A 119 -14.38 -14.72 -9.60
N ASN A 120 -14.70 -16.01 -9.74
CA ASN A 120 -14.40 -16.99 -8.69
C ASN A 120 -12.90 -17.20 -8.51
N LEU A 121 -12.14 -17.23 -9.61
CA LEU A 121 -10.69 -17.34 -9.54
C LEU A 121 -10.04 -16.10 -8.93
N LEU A 122 -10.51 -14.89 -9.23
CA LEU A 122 -10.05 -13.65 -8.57
C LEU A 122 -10.34 -13.66 -7.06
N LYS A 123 -11.53 -14.13 -6.65
CA LYS A 123 -11.83 -14.34 -5.22
C LYS A 123 -10.83 -15.30 -4.57
N ALA A 124 -10.53 -16.41 -5.22
CA ALA A 124 -9.56 -17.38 -4.71
C ALA A 124 -8.15 -16.78 -4.56
N VAL A 125 -7.70 -15.98 -5.52
CA VAL A 125 -6.42 -15.24 -5.45
C VAL A 125 -6.39 -14.24 -4.31
N VAL A 126 -7.45 -13.44 -4.17
CA VAL A 126 -7.50 -12.33 -3.19
C VAL A 126 -7.69 -12.86 -1.78
N ILE A 127 -8.62 -13.79 -1.56
CA ILE A 127 -9.02 -14.31 -0.25
C ILE A 127 -8.03 -15.36 0.25
N ALA A 128 -7.91 -16.46 -0.50
CA ALA A 128 -7.13 -17.64 -0.10
C ALA A 128 -5.68 -17.61 -0.58
N SER A 129 -5.30 -16.64 -1.40
CA SER A 129 -3.95 -16.58 -2.00
C SER A 129 -3.66 -17.76 -2.96
N ALA A 130 -4.67 -18.31 -3.62
CA ALA A 130 -4.60 -19.52 -4.42
C ALA A 130 -3.62 -19.40 -5.60
N ASN A 131 -2.64 -20.30 -5.67
CA ASN A 131 -1.65 -20.35 -6.74
C ASN A 131 -2.23 -20.94 -8.02
N ASP A 132 -3.02 -22.00 -7.90
CA ASP A 132 -3.75 -22.61 -9.00
C ASP A 132 -4.64 -21.60 -9.74
N ALA A 133 -5.41 -20.83 -9.01
CA ALA A 133 -6.24 -19.76 -9.57
C ALA A 133 -5.40 -18.62 -10.20
N ALA A 134 -4.24 -18.27 -9.62
CA ALA A 134 -3.37 -17.24 -10.18
C ALA A 134 -2.75 -17.66 -11.53
N VAL A 135 -2.32 -18.91 -11.65
CA VAL A 135 -1.80 -19.46 -12.91
C VAL A 135 -2.92 -19.56 -13.94
N ALA A 136 -4.09 -20.10 -13.59
CA ALA A 136 -5.23 -20.21 -14.50
C ALA A 136 -5.64 -18.83 -15.07
N LEU A 137 -5.71 -17.80 -14.21
CA LEU A 137 -6.00 -16.43 -14.65
C LEU A 137 -4.90 -15.86 -15.56
N SER A 138 -3.63 -16.14 -15.26
CA SER A 138 -2.51 -15.64 -16.07
C SER A 138 -2.51 -16.24 -17.48
N GLU A 139 -2.79 -17.55 -17.58
CA GLU A 139 -2.92 -18.26 -18.86
C GLU A 139 -4.12 -17.74 -19.66
N ALA A 140 -5.27 -17.54 -19.02
CA ALA A 140 -6.46 -17.01 -19.67
C ALA A 140 -6.25 -15.58 -20.21
N ALA A 141 -5.56 -14.72 -19.46
CA ALA A 141 -5.33 -13.34 -19.86
C ALA A 141 -4.23 -13.14 -20.90
N SER A 142 -3.33 -14.11 -21.07
CA SER A 142 -2.12 -13.92 -21.92
C SER A 142 -1.72 -15.11 -22.76
N GLY A 143 -2.48 -16.21 -22.70
CA GLY A 143 -2.19 -17.47 -23.40
C GLY A 143 -1.15 -18.35 -22.69
N SER A 144 -0.27 -17.76 -21.86
CA SER A 144 0.66 -18.50 -20.99
C SER A 144 1.08 -17.65 -19.79
N GLU A 145 1.59 -18.31 -18.73
CA GLU A 145 2.15 -17.61 -17.57
C GLU A 145 3.38 -16.79 -17.96
N GLU A 146 4.21 -17.27 -18.87
CA GLU A 146 5.41 -16.55 -19.36
C GLU A 146 5.04 -15.24 -20.05
N ALA A 147 4.02 -15.25 -20.92
CA ALA A 147 3.51 -14.04 -21.55
C ALA A 147 2.89 -13.09 -20.52
N PHE A 148 2.23 -13.63 -19.49
CA PHE A 148 1.67 -12.84 -18.41
C PHE A 148 2.77 -12.20 -17.55
N VAL A 149 3.84 -12.91 -17.23
CA VAL A 149 5.00 -12.37 -16.50
C VAL A 149 5.65 -11.22 -17.24
N LYS A 150 5.74 -11.31 -18.57
CA LYS A 150 6.19 -10.16 -19.38
C LYS A 150 5.28 -8.94 -19.15
N ARG A 151 3.96 -9.11 -19.19
CA ARG A 151 3.01 -8.02 -18.89
C ARG A 151 3.15 -7.49 -17.47
N MET A 152 3.46 -8.35 -16.47
CA MET A 152 3.71 -7.91 -15.09
C MET A 152 4.91 -6.97 -15.04
N ASN A 153 6.00 -7.30 -15.71
CA ASN A 153 7.20 -6.45 -15.75
C ASN A 153 6.97 -5.18 -16.59
N ASP A 154 6.30 -5.27 -17.75
CA ASP A 154 5.91 -4.10 -18.55
C ASP A 154 5.02 -3.13 -17.73
N LYS A 155 4.12 -3.66 -16.88
CA LYS A 155 3.30 -2.84 -15.97
C LYS A 155 4.11 -2.27 -14.82
N ALA A 156 5.05 -3.03 -14.25
CA ALA A 156 5.97 -2.52 -13.24
C ALA A 156 6.77 -1.32 -13.75
N GLU A 157 7.31 -1.40 -14.97
CA GLU A 157 8.00 -0.29 -15.61
C GLU A 157 7.09 0.94 -15.79
N LYS A 158 5.86 0.74 -16.29
CA LYS A 158 4.87 1.82 -16.49
C LYS A 158 4.48 2.51 -15.18
N LEU A 159 4.47 1.77 -14.07
CA LEU A 159 4.18 2.30 -12.73
C LEU A 159 5.42 2.88 -12.04
N GLY A 160 6.61 2.82 -12.66
CA GLY A 160 7.86 3.31 -12.10
C GLY A 160 8.40 2.46 -10.94
N LEU A 161 8.08 1.15 -10.91
CA LEU A 161 8.51 0.22 -9.86
C LEU A 161 9.93 -0.27 -10.13
N SER A 162 10.92 0.58 -9.89
CA SER A 162 12.31 0.38 -10.31
C SER A 162 13.05 -0.73 -9.52
N ASN A 163 12.50 -1.17 -8.39
CA ASN A 163 13.07 -2.22 -7.57
C ASN A 163 12.26 -3.52 -7.64
N THR A 164 11.56 -3.76 -8.75
CA THR A 164 10.65 -4.91 -8.92
C THR A 164 11.01 -5.73 -10.13
N ASN A 165 11.03 -7.04 -9.99
CA ASN A 165 11.12 -8.00 -11.08
C ASN A 165 10.29 -9.23 -10.80
N PHE A 166 9.36 -9.55 -11.69
CA PHE A 166 8.51 -10.72 -11.61
C PHE A 166 9.05 -11.86 -12.49
N VAL A 167 8.93 -13.09 -12.01
CA VAL A 167 9.34 -14.31 -12.72
C VAL A 167 8.24 -15.37 -12.78
N ASN A 168 7.17 -15.19 -12.00
CA ASN A 168 5.94 -15.99 -12.04
C ASN A 168 4.75 -15.16 -11.55
N ALA A 169 3.53 -15.67 -11.75
CA ALA A 169 2.30 -14.98 -11.35
C ALA A 169 1.91 -15.21 -9.87
N THR A 170 2.62 -16.07 -9.16
CA THR A 170 2.23 -16.56 -7.84
C THR A 170 3.07 -16.02 -6.68
N GLY A 171 4.33 -15.69 -6.94
CA GLY A 171 5.33 -15.35 -5.92
C GLY A 171 5.92 -16.57 -5.23
N LEU A 172 5.82 -17.75 -5.82
CA LEU A 172 6.63 -18.90 -5.41
C LEU A 172 8.12 -18.59 -5.60
N PRO A 173 9.00 -19.18 -4.77
CA PRO A 173 10.43 -18.90 -4.84
C PRO A 173 11.02 -19.12 -6.22
N ALA A 174 11.72 -18.12 -6.74
CA ALA A 174 12.45 -18.22 -7.99
C ALA A 174 13.61 -17.21 -8.00
N LEU A 175 14.70 -17.55 -8.72
CA LEU A 175 15.82 -16.66 -8.86
C LEU A 175 15.39 -15.34 -9.50
N ASN A 176 15.95 -14.25 -9.01
CA ASN A 176 15.69 -12.90 -9.50
C ASN A 176 14.23 -12.39 -9.31
N ALA A 177 13.41 -13.08 -8.50
CA ALA A 177 12.12 -12.57 -8.07
C ALA A 177 12.30 -11.64 -6.86
N TYR A 178 12.00 -10.36 -7.01
CA TYR A 178 12.10 -9.39 -5.92
C TYR A 178 11.16 -8.18 -6.13
N SER A 179 10.92 -7.46 -5.04
CA SER A 179 10.35 -6.12 -5.04
C SER A 179 10.85 -5.35 -3.81
N SER A 180 10.33 -4.14 -3.60
CA SER A 180 10.61 -3.32 -2.41
C SER A 180 9.31 -2.95 -1.70
N ALA A 181 9.39 -2.53 -0.42
CA ALA A 181 8.20 -2.13 0.32
C ALA A 181 7.51 -0.93 -0.33
N LYS A 182 8.29 0.02 -0.87
CA LYS A 182 7.78 1.14 -1.65
C LYS A 182 7.03 0.67 -2.89
N ASP A 183 7.66 -0.16 -3.72
CA ASP A 183 7.07 -0.63 -4.98
C ASP A 183 5.80 -1.45 -4.73
N VAL A 184 5.79 -2.34 -3.71
CA VAL A 184 4.59 -3.11 -3.31
C VAL A 184 3.46 -2.18 -2.87
N SER A 185 3.75 -1.09 -2.15
CA SER A 185 2.74 -0.11 -1.76
C SER A 185 2.12 0.58 -2.98
N TYR A 186 2.92 0.94 -3.98
CA TYR A 186 2.41 1.50 -5.24
C TYR A 186 1.66 0.48 -6.09
N MET A 187 2.08 -0.79 -6.08
CA MET A 187 1.29 -1.87 -6.69
C MET A 187 -0.09 -1.98 -6.05
N LEU A 188 -0.14 -1.99 -4.72
CA LEU A 188 -1.42 -2.03 -4.01
C LEU A 188 -2.23 -0.76 -4.28
N LYS A 189 -1.62 0.42 -4.27
CA LYS A 189 -2.29 1.68 -4.66
C LYS A 189 -2.95 1.57 -6.04
N ASN A 190 -2.27 0.99 -7.02
CA ASN A 190 -2.84 0.76 -8.35
C ASN A 190 -4.00 -0.25 -8.32
N LEU A 191 -3.88 -1.36 -7.59
CA LEU A 191 -4.97 -2.34 -7.45
C LEU A 191 -6.22 -1.72 -6.82
N LEU A 192 -6.05 -0.83 -5.83
CA LEU A 192 -7.15 -0.14 -5.15
C LEU A 192 -7.90 0.88 -6.03
N SER A 193 -7.44 1.17 -7.25
CA SER A 193 -8.16 1.99 -8.22
C SER A 193 -9.29 1.24 -8.95
N HIS A 194 -9.45 -0.06 -8.64
CA HIS A 194 -10.52 -0.90 -9.15
C HIS A 194 -11.54 -1.16 -8.06
N ASP A 195 -12.76 -0.64 -8.22
CA ASP A 195 -13.83 -0.79 -7.22
C ASP A 195 -14.22 -2.25 -7.00
N GLU A 196 -14.14 -3.07 -8.06
CA GLU A 196 -14.43 -4.51 -8.03
C GLU A 196 -13.53 -5.27 -7.04
N TYR A 197 -12.29 -4.78 -6.82
CA TYR A 197 -11.38 -5.39 -5.84
C TYR A 197 -11.99 -5.42 -4.44
N PHE A 198 -12.70 -4.36 -4.05
CA PHE A 198 -13.29 -4.25 -2.71
C PHE A 198 -14.50 -5.17 -2.51
N GLU A 199 -15.10 -5.69 -3.57
CA GLU A 199 -16.13 -6.74 -3.45
C GLU A 199 -15.53 -8.04 -2.90
N PHE A 200 -14.25 -8.32 -3.22
CA PHE A 200 -13.57 -9.55 -2.85
C PHE A 200 -12.72 -9.41 -1.58
N SER A 201 -11.99 -8.31 -1.46
CA SER A 201 -10.97 -8.12 -0.43
C SER A 201 -11.52 -8.05 0.99
N LYS A 202 -12.79 -7.63 1.15
CA LYS A 202 -13.49 -7.53 2.44
C LYS A 202 -14.02 -8.86 2.96
N ILE A 203 -14.06 -9.90 2.12
CA ILE A 203 -14.59 -11.20 2.50
C ILE A 203 -13.63 -11.86 3.48
N TRP A 204 -14.13 -12.21 4.67
CA TRP A 204 -13.35 -12.93 5.67
C TRP A 204 -13.32 -14.43 5.43
N LEU A 205 -14.49 -15.02 5.10
CA LEU A 205 -14.67 -16.44 4.92
C LEU A 205 -15.77 -16.68 3.89
N GLU A 206 -15.49 -17.52 2.89
CA GLU A 206 -16.44 -17.93 1.84
C GLU A 206 -16.08 -19.33 1.34
N ASP A 207 -17.09 -20.12 0.99
CA ASP A 207 -16.87 -21.41 0.34
C ASP A 207 -16.67 -21.20 -1.17
N TYR A 208 -15.55 -21.69 -1.69
CA TYR A 208 -15.33 -21.89 -3.11
C TYR A 208 -16.09 -23.15 -3.55
N VAL A 209 -17.12 -22.97 -4.37
CA VAL A 209 -17.92 -24.09 -4.88
C VAL A 209 -17.37 -24.55 -6.23
N HIS A 210 -16.94 -25.81 -6.31
CA HIS A 210 -16.46 -26.44 -7.53
C HIS A 210 -17.60 -26.90 -8.42
N PRO A 211 -17.37 -27.13 -9.73
CA PRO A 211 -18.40 -27.60 -10.66
C PRO A 211 -19.06 -28.95 -10.28
N ASP A 212 -18.33 -29.79 -9.57
CA ASP A 212 -18.79 -31.10 -9.04
C ASP A 212 -19.59 -30.99 -7.74
N GLY A 213 -19.77 -29.76 -7.20
CA GLY A 213 -20.43 -29.47 -5.92
C GLY A 213 -19.53 -29.57 -4.69
N ARG A 214 -18.29 -29.98 -4.83
CA ARG A 214 -17.28 -29.94 -3.76
C ARG A 214 -17.07 -28.49 -3.30
N LYS A 215 -16.77 -28.31 -2.02
CA LYS A 215 -16.52 -26.99 -1.43
C LYS A 215 -15.12 -26.93 -0.82
N THR A 216 -14.44 -25.82 -1.09
CA THR A 216 -13.19 -25.46 -0.42
C THR A 216 -13.40 -24.16 0.36
N THR A 217 -13.35 -24.23 1.68
CA THR A 217 -13.51 -23.03 2.51
C THR A 217 -12.29 -22.12 2.39
N MET A 218 -12.49 -20.92 1.89
CA MET A 218 -11.50 -19.86 1.79
C MET A 218 -11.58 -18.96 3.04
N THR A 219 -10.44 -18.78 3.70
CA THR A 219 -10.30 -17.78 4.77
C THR A 219 -9.32 -16.70 4.32
N ASN A 220 -9.66 -15.43 4.53
CA ASN A 220 -8.80 -14.33 4.14
C ASN A 220 -7.46 -14.42 4.88
N THR A 221 -6.38 -14.46 4.12
CA THR A 221 -5.03 -14.53 4.67
C THR A 221 -4.63 -13.24 5.39
N ASN A 222 -5.23 -12.10 5.03
CA ASN A 222 -5.09 -10.84 5.75
C ASN A 222 -6.08 -10.78 6.93
N LYS A 223 -5.62 -11.15 8.11
CA LYS A 223 -6.45 -11.15 9.33
C LYS A 223 -6.95 -9.75 9.72
N LEU A 224 -6.30 -8.68 9.27
CA LEU A 224 -6.71 -7.31 9.60
C LEU A 224 -8.08 -6.96 9.02
N VAL A 225 -8.49 -7.61 7.91
CA VAL A 225 -9.83 -7.43 7.34
C VAL A 225 -10.93 -7.73 8.37
N LYS A 226 -10.70 -8.67 9.28
CA LYS A 226 -11.64 -9.00 10.36
C LYS A 226 -11.37 -8.25 11.66
N PHE A 227 -10.07 -8.02 11.98
CA PHE A 227 -9.68 -7.63 13.34
C PHE A 227 -9.18 -6.19 13.47
N TYR A 228 -9.06 -5.43 12.37
CA TYR A 228 -8.66 -4.03 12.40
C TYR A 228 -9.74 -3.14 11.78
N GLN A 229 -10.26 -2.21 12.56
CA GLN A 229 -11.32 -1.29 12.11
C GLN A 229 -10.85 -0.43 10.92
N GLY A 230 -11.57 -0.54 9.82
CA GLY A 230 -11.28 0.19 8.58
C GLY A 230 -10.41 -0.58 7.60
N CYS A 231 -9.79 -1.71 7.96
CA CYS A 231 -9.04 -2.53 7.01
C CYS A 231 -10.00 -3.21 6.04
N ASP A 232 -9.82 -2.98 4.75
CA ASP A 232 -10.72 -3.46 3.70
C ASP A 232 -9.99 -4.15 2.55
N GLY A 233 -8.69 -4.42 2.71
CA GLY A 233 -7.93 -5.14 1.69
C GLY A 233 -6.46 -5.29 1.99
N GLY A 234 -5.76 -5.88 1.04
CA GLY A 234 -4.32 -6.14 1.11
C GLY A 234 -3.97 -7.59 0.81
N LYS A 235 -2.69 -7.90 0.92
CA LYS A 235 -2.17 -9.23 0.58
C LYS A 235 -1.02 -9.60 1.49
N THR A 236 -1.06 -10.82 2.03
CA THR A 236 0.03 -11.44 2.77
C THR A 236 1.00 -12.15 1.84
N GLY A 237 2.24 -12.30 2.28
CA GLY A 237 3.24 -13.18 1.69
C GLY A 237 3.97 -13.98 2.75
N TYR A 238 4.41 -15.19 2.41
CA TYR A 238 5.32 -15.99 3.20
C TYR A 238 6.04 -17.02 2.33
N THR A 239 7.34 -17.06 2.42
CA THR A 239 8.23 -18.17 2.10
C THR A 239 9.37 -18.17 3.12
N THR A 240 10.20 -19.18 3.13
CA THR A 240 11.37 -19.24 4.01
C THR A 240 12.32 -18.06 3.76
N GLU A 241 12.47 -17.64 2.50
CA GLU A 241 13.37 -16.57 2.08
C GLU A 241 12.75 -15.18 2.33
N ALA A 242 11.45 -15.02 2.04
CA ALA A 242 10.74 -13.76 2.21
C ALA A 242 10.41 -13.47 3.68
N LEU A 243 10.33 -14.51 4.49
CA LEU A 243 9.73 -14.45 5.84
C LEU A 243 8.28 -13.95 5.77
N PHE A 244 7.76 -13.34 6.80
CA PHE A 244 6.37 -12.89 6.82
C PHE A 244 6.24 -11.46 6.29
N CYS A 245 5.41 -11.30 5.26
CA CYS A 245 5.16 -10.03 4.59
C CYS A 245 3.67 -9.70 4.61
N LEU A 246 3.36 -8.40 4.58
CA LEU A 246 1.99 -7.90 4.46
C LEU A 246 2.00 -6.52 3.79
N SER A 247 1.17 -6.33 2.79
CA SER A 247 0.74 -5.02 2.32
C SER A 247 -0.75 -4.92 2.55
N ALA A 248 -1.20 -3.94 3.32
CA ALA A 248 -2.61 -3.78 3.66
C ALA A 248 -3.06 -2.32 3.48
N THR A 249 -4.37 -2.14 3.36
CA THR A 249 -5.01 -0.83 3.31
C THR A 249 -6.12 -0.73 4.34
N ALA A 250 -6.25 0.46 4.93
CA ALA A 250 -7.35 0.79 5.82
C ALA A 250 -7.88 2.18 5.50
N LYS A 251 -9.21 2.37 5.65
CA LYS A 251 -9.87 3.66 5.44
C LYS A 251 -10.66 4.06 6.69
N ARG A 252 -10.48 5.32 7.13
CA ARG A 252 -11.28 5.96 8.19
C ARG A 252 -11.67 7.36 7.72
N GLY A 253 -12.97 7.66 7.67
CA GLY A 253 -13.44 8.89 7.06
C GLY A 253 -13.00 9.00 5.60
N ASP A 254 -12.41 10.13 5.25
CA ASP A 254 -11.86 10.40 3.92
C ASP A 254 -10.37 10.03 3.79
N THR A 255 -9.73 9.55 4.86
CA THR A 255 -8.31 9.16 4.87
C THR A 255 -8.14 7.67 4.60
N ARG A 256 -7.37 7.31 3.58
CA ARG A 256 -6.97 5.92 3.28
C ARG A 256 -5.46 5.78 3.37
N ILE A 257 -5.00 4.83 4.17
CA ILE A 257 -3.59 4.52 4.35
C ILE A 257 -3.26 3.16 3.73
N ILE A 258 -2.09 3.07 3.12
CA ILE A 258 -1.46 1.82 2.70
C ILE A 258 -0.22 1.61 3.55
N ALA A 259 -0.08 0.43 4.16
CA ALA A 259 1.09 0.04 4.93
C ALA A 259 1.63 -1.30 4.45
N THR A 260 2.91 -1.33 4.11
CA THR A 260 3.63 -2.51 3.65
C THR A 260 4.80 -2.81 4.58
N VAL A 261 4.90 -4.08 5.00
CA VAL A 261 6.03 -4.62 5.75
C VAL A 261 6.57 -5.88 5.07
N ILE A 262 7.89 -6.03 5.01
CA ILE A 262 8.57 -7.16 4.39
C ILE A 262 9.61 -7.70 5.37
N GLY A 263 9.68 -9.04 5.50
CA GLY A 263 10.74 -9.71 6.24
C GLY A 263 10.55 -9.75 7.76
N GLU A 264 9.30 -9.84 8.22
CA GLU A 264 8.99 -10.07 9.64
C GLU A 264 9.35 -11.47 10.08
N GLN A 265 9.85 -11.63 11.31
CA GLN A 265 10.31 -12.91 11.82
C GLN A 265 9.17 -13.87 12.16
N ASN A 266 7.97 -13.37 12.43
CA ASN A 266 6.83 -14.21 12.72
C ASN A 266 5.51 -13.62 12.19
N GLY A 267 4.55 -14.53 11.98
CA GLY A 267 3.28 -14.17 11.35
C GLY A 267 2.36 -13.26 12.17
N LYS A 268 2.54 -13.19 13.51
CA LYS A 268 1.76 -12.28 14.36
C LYS A 268 2.33 -10.86 14.30
N GLN A 269 3.66 -10.76 14.22
CA GLN A 269 4.36 -9.48 14.23
C GLN A 269 3.97 -8.63 13.02
N ARG A 270 3.88 -9.20 11.79
CA ARG A 270 3.46 -8.44 10.60
C ARG A 270 2.09 -7.77 10.75
N PHE A 271 1.14 -8.42 11.45
CA PHE A 271 -0.18 -7.83 11.70
C PHE A 271 -0.10 -6.74 12.78
N LYS A 272 0.72 -6.97 13.82
CA LYS A 272 0.95 -5.97 14.86
C LYS A 272 1.59 -4.72 14.28
N ASP A 273 2.68 -4.85 13.55
CA ASP A 273 3.42 -3.71 12.99
C ASP A 273 2.57 -2.91 12.02
N VAL A 274 1.83 -3.58 11.12
CA VAL A 274 0.89 -2.87 10.22
C VAL A 274 -0.23 -2.18 11.01
N SER A 275 -0.76 -2.79 12.09
CA SER A 275 -1.77 -2.13 12.93
C SER A 275 -1.22 -0.89 13.63
N ASP A 276 0.01 -0.98 14.15
CA ASP A 276 0.67 0.14 14.82
C ASP A 276 0.96 1.27 13.82
N LEU A 277 1.43 0.92 12.61
CA LEU A 277 1.65 1.88 11.51
C LEU A 277 0.34 2.57 11.09
N PHE A 278 -0.77 1.84 10.99
CA PHE A 278 -2.08 2.43 10.75
C PHE A 278 -2.54 3.34 11.88
N ASN A 279 -2.40 2.90 13.14
CA ASN A 279 -2.79 3.71 14.30
C ASN A 279 -1.99 5.01 14.36
N TYR A 280 -0.69 4.95 14.11
CA TYR A 280 0.17 6.13 14.02
C TYR A 280 -0.30 7.06 12.90
N SER A 281 -0.56 6.51 11.70
CA SER A 281 -0.97 7.29 10.54
C SER A 281 -2.29 8.02 10.77
N PHE A 282 -3.32 7.33 11.28
CA PHE A 282 -4.63 7.94 11.55
C PHE A 282 -4.63 8.89 12.76
N LYS A 283 -3.62 8.82 13.64
CA LYS A 283 -3.43 9.80 14.72
C LYS A 283 -2.75 11.08 14.21
N ALA A 284 -1.79 10.91 13.28
CA ALA A 284 -0.93 11.99 12.79
C ALA A 284 -1.52 12.72 11.57
N TYR A 285 -2.39 12.09 10.80
CA TYR A 285 -2.88 12.58 9.51
C TYR A 285 -4.39 12.39 9.37
N GLU A 286 -5.05 13.44 8.90
CA GLU A 286 -6.44 13.42 8.48
C GLU A 286 -6.55 14.18 7.16
N ASN A 287 -7.23 13.60 6.18
CA ASN A 287 -7.46 14.25 4.90
C ASN A 287 -8.75 15.09 4.98
N GLU A 288 -8.65 16.32 4.53
CA GLU A 288 -9.81 17.18 4.30
C GLU A 288 -10.12 17.23 2.81
N VAL A 289 -11.35 16.93 2.45
CA VAL A 289 -11.81 17.02 1.06
C VAL A 289 -12.17 18.45 0.75
N VAL A 290 -11.28 19.13 0.04
CA VAL A 290 -11.51 20.54 -0.36
C VAL A 290 -12.53 20.64 -1.49
N VAL A 291 -12.48 19.71 -2.47
CA VAL A 291 -13.39 19.63 -3.62
C VAL A 291 -13.62 18.17 -3.99
N ARG A 292 -14.87 17.76 -4.20
CA ARG A 292 -15.19 16.40 -4.65
C ARG A 292 -15.14 16.31 -6.17
N LYS A 293 -14.74 15.15 -6.68
CA LYS A 293 -14.73 14.89 -8.12
C LYS A 293 -16.13 15.12 -8.71
N GLY A 294 -16.20 16.00 -9.72
CA GLY A 294 -17.47 16.38 -10.39
C GLY A 294 -18.25 17.49 -9.68
N GLU A 295 -17.72 18.05 -8.61
CA GLU A 295 -18.29 19.24 -7.96
C GLU A 295 -17.88 20.49 -8.73
N ASN A 296 -18.87 21.34 -9.07
CA ASN A 296 -18.60 22.60 -9.75
C ASN A 296 -18.04 23.61 -8.75
N ILE A 297 -16.83 24.07 -8.98
CA ILE A 297 -16.14 25.06 -8.12
C ILE A 297 -16.52 26.52 -8.43
N GLY A 298 -17.52 26.73 -9.28
CA GLY A 298 -18.00 28.06 -9.66
C GLY A 298 -17.02 28.87 -10.52
N LYS A 299 -16.11 28.20 -11.22
CA LYS A 299 -15.16 28.80 -12.17
C LYS A 299 -15.39 28.24 -13.56
N THR A 300 -15.09 29.05 -14.57
CA THR A 300 -15.09 28.63 -15.97
C THR A 300 -13.69 28.65 -16.55
N VAL A 301 -13.43 27.73 -17.49
CA VAL A 301 -12.18 27.68 -18.25
C VAL A 301 -12.52 27.92 -19.73
N LYS A 302 -11.80 28.84 -20.37
CA LYS A 302 -11.92 29.07 -21.82
C LYS A 302 -11.43 27.85 -22.59
N VAL A 303 -12.24 27.44 -23.57
CA VAL A 303 -11.92 26.31 -24.45
C VAL A 303 -11.52 26.86 -25.82
N GLU A 304 -10.28 26.65 -26.21
CA GLU A 304 -9.81 26.98 -27.56
C GLU A 304 -10.14 25.83 -28.53
N LYS A 305 -10.76 26.16 -29.67
CA LYS A 305 -11.16 25.21 -30.72
C LYS A 305 -12.18 24.13 -30.30
N GLY A 306 -12.94 24.37 -29.25
CA GLY A 306 -14.04 23.49 -28.82
C GLY A 306 -15.39 23.93 -29.41
N LYS A 307 -16.43 23.07 -29.24
CA LYS A 307 -17.81 23.44 -29.58
C LYS A 307 -18.42 24.47 -28.63
N GLN A 308 -17.88 24.55 -27.41
CA GLN A 308 -18.22 25.55 -26.40
C GLN A 308 -17.02 26.45 -26.18
N THR A 309 -17.25 27.73 -25.88
CA THR A 309 -16.20 28.72 -25.63
C THR A 309 -15.71 28.70 -24.18
N GLU A 310 -16.52 28.18 -23.27
CA GLU A 310 -16.22 28.05 -21.83
C GLU A 310 -16.81 26.74 -21.32
N VAL A 311 -16.17 26.15 -20.31
CA VAL A 311 -16.63 24.95 -19.59
C VAL A 311 -16.51 25.23 -18.09
N ASP A 312 -17.54 24.87 -17.34
CA ASP A 312 -17.53 24.91 -15.86
C ASP A 312 -16.53 23.90 -15.31
N VAL A 313 -15.82 24.29 -14.26
CA VAL A 313 -14.80 23.46 -13.56
C VAL A 313 -15.21 23.26 -12.11
#